data_8b48c9a82f32c610d976644a39a0ab7b
#
_entry.id   8b48c9a82f32c610d976644a39a0ab7b
#
_cell.length_a   1.000
_cell.length_b   1.000
_cell.length_c   1.000
_cell.angle_alpha   90.00
_cell.angle_beta   90.00
_cell.angle_gamma   90.00
#
_symmetry.space_group_name_H-M   'P 1'
#
loop_
_entity.id
_entity.type
_entity.pdbx_description
1 polymer ?
#
loop_
_entity_poly.entity_id
_entity_poly.type
_entity_poly.pdbx_seq_one_letter_code
_entity_poly.pdbx_strand_id
1 'polypeptide(L)'
;METEKLLEQLNNFTRREHTADEVYIFSAILCDNEIDRDNEQFFLSALNQLKTLFVGKTGIFDHNVKGSNQTARIFSTEVITDSGKLNSLGEAYVYLKANAYMIRTSSNEDLIKEIDGGIKKEVSVSCTSATQKCSVCGANLKKKVCSHVKGNVYNGKRCYVILEDITDAYEWSFVAVPA
;
A
#
# COMPACT_ATOMS: atom_id res chain seq x y z
N MET A 1 -11.11 13.45 -19.58
CA MET A 1 -11.13 11.98 -19.89
C MET A 1 -10.67 11.11 -18.70
N GLU A 2 -9.42 11.15 -18.21
CA GLU A 2 -9.01 10.30 -17.06
C GLU A 2 -9.65 10.77 -15.74
N THR A 3 -9.63 12.06 -15.47
CA THR A 3 -10.24 12.66 -14.28
C THR A 3 -11.75 12.43 -14.20
N GLU A 4 -12.46 12.53 -15.31
CA GLU A 4 -13.90 12.26 -15.41
C GLU A 4 -14.23 10.81 -15.08
N LYS A 5 -13.42 9.86 -15.60
CA LYS A 5 -13.56 8.44 -15.30
C LYS A 5 -13.32 8.12 -13.82
N LEU A 6 -12.32 8.76 -13.22
CA LEU A 6 -12.05 8.61 -11.79
C LEU A 6 -13.17 9.20 -10.95
N LEU A 7 -13.75 10.33 -11.35
CA LEU A 7 -14.89 10.94 -10.66
C LEU A 7 -16.14 10.07 -10.74
N GLU A 8 -16.40 9.46 -11.90
CA GLU A 8 -17.50 8.50 -12.07
C GLU A 8 -17.31 7.27 -11.16
N GLN A 9 -16.10 6.70 -11.13
CA GLN A 9 -15.79 5.59 -10.22
C GLN A 9 -15.95 5.98 -8.76
N LEU A 10 -15.53 7.19 -8.39
CA LEU A 10 -15.69 7.71 -7.05
C LEU A 10 -17.17 7.86 -6.69
N ASN A 11 -17.99 8.40 -7.59
CA ASN A 11 -19.42 8.61 -7.36
C ASN A 11 -20.20 7.30 -7.21
N ASN A 12 -19.75 6.23 -7.85
CA ASN A 12 -20.28 4.88 -7.62
C ASN A 12 -19.91 4.30 -6.24
N PHE A 13 -18.87 4.85 -5.59
CA PHE A 13 -18.39 4.40 -4.29
C PHE A 13 -18.97 5.23 -3.12
N THR A 14 -19.18 6.53 -3.31
CA THR A 14 -19.62 7.45 -2.27
C THR A 14 -21.13 7.37 -1.99
N ARG A 15 -21.58 7.95 -0.88
CA ARG A 15 -23.01 7.97 -0.49
C ARG A 15 -23.85 8.98 -1.26
N ARG A 16 -23.22 9.91 -1.95
CA ARG A 16 -23.83 10.89 -2.85
C ARG A 16 -22.86 11.22 -3.97
N GLU A 17 -23.36 11.75 -5.05
CA GLU A 17 -22.53 12.31 -6.09
C GLU A 17 -21.79 13.56 -5.62
N HIS A 18 -20.58 13.73 -6.07
CA HIS A 18 -19.72 14.87 -5.86
C HIS A 18 -19.31 15.46 -7.21
N THR A 19 -19.08 16.76 -7.22
CA THR A 19 -18.45 17.45 -8.34
C THR A 19 -16.93 17.45 -8.18
N ALA A 20 -16.18 17.76 -9.25
CA ALA A 20 -14.72 17.75 -9.23
C ALA A 20 -14.09 18.76 -8.26
N ASP A 21 -14.78 19.86 -8.01
CA ASP A 21 -14.37 20.92 -7.09
C ASP A 21 -14.65 20.60 -5.62
N GLU A 22 -15.57 19.67 -5.33
CA GLU A 22 -15.86 19.21 -3.96
C GLU A 22 -14.83 18.19 -3.44
N VAL A 23 -14.10 17.51 -4.35
CA VAL A 23 -13.21 16.42 -3.99
C VAL A 23 -11.78 16.67 -4.46
N TYR A 24 -10.84 16.11 -3.74
CA TYR A 24 -9.45 15.96 -4.19
C TYR A 24 -9.16 14.48 -4.39
N ILE A 25 -8.88 14.10 -5.63
CA ILE A 25 -8.53 12.72 -6.02
C ILE A 25 -7.02 12.67 -6.28
N PHE A 26 -6.36 11.68 -5.72
CA PHE A 26 -4.94 11.44 -5.93
C PHE A 26 -4.63 9.95 -5.96
N SER A 27 -3.46 9.60 -6.50
CA SER A 27 -2.99 8.21 -6.55
C SER A 27 -1.79 8.03 -5.65
N ALA A 28 -1.68 6.84 -5.04
CA ALA A 28 -0.51 6.43 -4.26
C ALA A 28 -0.12 4.99 -4.61
N ILE A 29 1.16 4.67 -4.55
CA ILE A 29 1.66 3.29 -4.55
C ILE A 29 1.63 2.84 -3.10
N LEU A 30 0.80 1.85 -2.78
CA LEU A 30 0.62 1.37 -1.41
C LEU A 30 1.75 0.44 -0.96
N CYS A 31 2.11 -0.48 -1.82
CA CYS A 31 3.17 -1.47 -1.62
C CYS A 31 3.56 -2.09 -2.96
N ASP A 32 4.63 -2.84 -2.99
CA ASP A 32 5.18 -3.47 -4.18
C ASP A 32 5.84 -4.83 -3.85
N ASN A 33 6.49 -5.45 -4.85
CA ASN A 33 7.24 -6.69 -4.71
C ASN A 33 8.74 -6.48 -4.45
N GLU A 34 9.16 -5.32 -3.99
CA GLU A 34 10.52 -5.08 -3.56
C GLU A 34 10.75 -5.65 -2.15
N ILE A 35 12.00 -5.91 -1.78
CA ILE A 35 12.33 -6.20 -0.39
C ILE A 35 12.41 -4.87 0.35
N ASP A 36 11.52 -4.68 1.30
CA ASP A 36 11.41 -3.46 2.09
C ASP A 36 12.51 -3.31 3.15
N ARG A 37 12.44 -2.22 3.94
CA ARG A 37 13.41 -1.94 5.01
C ARG A 37 13.33 -2.90 6.18
N ASP A 38 12.15 -3.49 6.38
CA ASP A 38 11.92 -4.51 7.40
C ASP A 38 12.39 -5.90 6.94
N ASN A 39 12.97 -6.01 5.74
CA ASN A 39 13.32 -7.25 5.07
C ASN A 39 12.11 -8.16 4.89
N GLU A 40 11.04 -7.60 4.40
CA GLU A 40 9.82 -8.29 4.01
C GLU A 40 9.51 -8.02 2.53
N GLN A 41 8.81 -8.93 1.89
CA GLN A 41 8.41 -8.82 0.49
C GLN A 41 6.99 -9.31 0.32
N PHE A 42 6.15 -8.54 -0.33
CA PHE A 42 4.85 -9.05 -0.77
C PHE A 42 5.02 -9.94 -2.01
N PHE A 43 4.56 -11.18 -1.92
CA PHE A 43 4.48 -12.04 -3.09
C PHE A 43 3.36 -11.56 -4.02
N LEU A 44 3.44 -11.89 -5.32
CA LEU A 44 2.45 -11.43 -6.30
C LEU A 44 1.00 -11.80 -5.94
N SER A 45 0.77 -12.98 -5.35
CA SER A 45 -0.56 -13.36 -4.87
C SER A 45 -1.05 -12.46 -3.74
N ALA A 46 -0.15 -12.01 -2.87
CA ALA A 46 -0.46 -11.08 -1.79
C ALA A 46 -0.90 -9.69 -2.33
N LEU A 47 -0.20 -9.16 -3.33
CA LEU A 47 -0.60 -7.91 -4.00
C LEU A 47 -1.99 -8.02 -4.62
N ASN A 48 -2.32 -9.17 -5.23
CA ASN A 48 -3.65 -9.41 -5.79
C ASN A 48 -4.75 -9.54 -4.72
N GLN A 49 -4.44 -10.06 -3.54
CA GLN A 49 -5.37 -10.08 -2.40
C GLN A 49 -5.57 -8.68 -1.81
N LEU A 50 -4.47 -7.93 -1.61
CA LEU A 50 -4.48 -6.55 -1.13
C LEU A 50 -5.27 -5.61 -2.06
N LYS A 51 -5.23 -5.85 -3.38
CA LYS A 51 -6.04 -5.12 -4.36
C LYS A 51 -7.52 -5.05 -3.95
N THR A 52 -8.10 -6.15 -3.50
CA THR A 52 -9.51 -6.17 -3.07
C THR A 52 -9.68 -5.63 -1.66
N LEU A 53 -8.77 -5.98 -0.75
CA LEU A 53 -8.89 -5.65 0.66
C LEU A 53 -8.71 -4.15 0.96
N PHE A 54 -7.92 -3.43 0.15
CA PHE A 54 -7.69 -1.99 0.36
C PHE A 54 -8.82 -1.08 -0.15
N VAL A 55 -9.71 -1.56 -1.00
CA VAL A 55 -10.87 -0.75 -1.41
C VAL A 55 -11.73 -0.43 -0.18
N GLY A 56 -11.98 0.86 0.04
CA GLY A 56 -12.73 1.38 1.18
C GLY A 56 -11.90 1.64 2.44
N LYS A 57 -10.61 1.29 2.46
CA LYS A 57 -9.76 1.54 3.64
C LYS A 57 -9.39 3.02 3.77
N THR A 58 -9.30 3.45 5.03
CA THR A 58 -9.01 4.84 5.37
C THR A 58 -7.51 5.13 5.32
N GLY A 59 -7.16 6.34 4.87
CA GLY A 59 -5.84 6.93 5.05
C GLY A 59 -5.77 7.69 6.36
N ILE A 60 -4.69 7.49 7.10
CA ILE A 60 -4.41 8.14 8.38
C ILE A 60 -2.97 8.65 8.41
N PHE A 61 -2.47 9.09 9.55
CA PHE A 61 -1.08 9.47 9.77
C PHE A 61 -0.43 8.53 10.80
N ASP A 62 0.84 8.13 10.54
CA ASP A 62 1.73 7.45 11.48
C ASP A 62 1.11 6.19 12.13
N HIS A 63 0.28 5.44 11.39
CA HIS A 63 -0.43 4.25 11.90
C HIS A 63 -1.25 4.50 13.17
N ASN A 64 -1.66 5.75 13.40
CA ASN A 64 -2.43 6.15 14.57
C ASN A 64 -3.92 5.95 14.34
N VAL A 65 -4.43 4.78 14.70
CA VAL A 65 -5.80 4.28 14.44
C VAL A 65 -6.88 4.96 15.30
N LYS A 66 -6.95 6.29 15.25
CA LYS A 66 -8.02 7.07 15.88
C LYS A 66 -9.06 7.50 14.84
N GLY A 67 -10.34 7.46 15.20
CA GLY A 67 -11.42 7.90 14.31
C GLY A 67 -11.27 9.34 13.82
N SER A 68 -10.73 10.24 14.66
CA SER A 68 -10.42 11.63 14.30
C SER A 68 -9.24 11.79 13.34
N ASN A 69 -8.45 10.74 13.10
CA ASN A 69 -7.26 10.77 12.25
C ASN A 69 -7.56 10.34 10.80
N GLN A 70 -8.80 9.99 10.49
CA GLN A 70 -9.20 9.64 9.13
C GLN A 70 -9.13 10.85 8.21
N THR A 71 -8.40 10.72 7.10
CA THR A 71 -8.08 11.82 6.20
C THR A 71 -8.55 11.58 4.78
N ALA A 72 -8.26 10.41 4.24
CA ALA A 72 -8.59 10.02 2.88
C ALA A 72 -9.21 8.62 2.85
N ARG A 73 -9.75 8.24 1.70
CA ARG A 73 -10.30 6.90 1.52
C ARG A 73 -10.02 6.37 0.12
N ILE A 74 -9.59 5.11 0.03
CA ILE A 74 -9.38 4.43 -1.24
C ILE A 74 -10.73 4.06 -1.84
N PHE A 75 -10.95 4.39 -3.11
CA PHE A 75 -12.15 3.98 -3.86
C PHE A 75 -11.87 3.00 -4.99
N SER A 76 -10.61 2.93 -5.47
CA SER A 76 -10.19 1.91 -6.46
C SER A 76 -8.72 1.55 -6.29
N THR A 77 -8.36 0.36 -6.74
CA THR A 77 -7.00 -0.18 -6.70
C THR A 77 -6.70 -0.98 -7.96
N GLU A 78 -5.42 -1.02 -8.33
CA GLU A 78 -4.93 -1.78 -9.47
C GLU A 78 -3.54 -2.35 -9.19
N VAL A 79 -3.30 -3.62 -9.54
CA VAL A 79 -1.95 -4.20 -9.56
C VAL A 79 -1.34 -3.93 -10.93
N ILE A 80 -0.21 -3.25 -10.94
CA ILE A 80 0.48 -2.81 -12.16
C ILE A 80 1.84 -3.51 -12.22
N THR A 81 2.16 -4.05 -13.40
CA THR A 81 3.49 -4.53 -13.73
C THR A 81 4.20 -3.47 -14.56
N ASP A 82 5.31 -2.97 -14.06
CA ASP A 82 6.19 -2.06 -14.82
C ASP A 82 7.18 -2.87 -15.64
N SER A 83 6.93 -2.99 -16.93
CA SER A 83 7.77 -3.76 -17.85
C SER A 83 9.16 -3.14 -18.08
N GLY A 84 9.36 -1.88 -17.70
CA GLY A 84 10.64 -1.17 -17.81
C GLY A 84 11.53 -1.28 -16.57
N LYS A 85 11.03 -1.88 -15.48
CA LYS A 85 11.73 -1.94 -14.21
C LYS A 85 11.80 -3.36 -13.65
N LEU A 86 12.95 -3.73 -13.10
CA LEU A 86 13.12 -4.95 -12.30
C LEU A 86 13.23 -4.59 -10.82
N ASN A 87 12.77 -5.49 -9.96
CA ASN A 87 13.01 -5.40 -8.51
C ASN A 87 14.46 -5.84 -8.17
N SER A 88 14.86 -5.71 -6.91
CA SER A 88 16.20 -6.09 -6.43
C SER A 88 16.54 -7.58 -6.60
N LEU A 89 15.54 -8.43 -6.87
CA LEU A 89 15.73 -9.85 -7.16
C LEU A 89 15.88 -10.16 -8.66
N GLY A 90 15.77 -9.13 -9.53
CA GLY A 90 15.81 -9.29 -10.98
C GLY A 90 14.48 -9.77 -11.59
N GLU A 91 13.39 -9.70 -10.85
CA GLU A 91 12.05 -10.01 -11.31
C GLU A 91 11.33 -8.75 -11.83
N ALA A 92 10.27 -8.90 -12.62
CA ALA A 92 9.44 -7.76 -13.03
C ALA A 92 8.94 -6.99 -11.81
N TYR A 93 9.09 -5.67 -11.81
CA TYR A 93 8.59 -4.82 -10.74
C TYR A 93 7.08 -4.73 -10.80
N VAL A 94 6.42 -5.10 -9.71
CA VAL A 94 4.96 -5.10 -9.59
C VAL A 94 4.56 -4.34 -8.34
N TYR A 95 3.57 -3.45 -8.49
CA TYR A 95 3.11 -2.63 -7.39
C TYR A 95 1.59 -2.52 -7.34
N LEU A 96 1.06 -2.23 -6.16
CA LEU A 96 -0.34 -1.93 -5.92
C LEU A 96 -0.55 -0.42 -5.93
N LYS A 97 -1.19 0.09 -6.98
CA LYS A 97 -1.64 1.48 -7.08
C LYS A 97 -3.05 1.60 -6.48
N ALA A 98 -3.28 2.65 -5.71
CA ALA A 98 -4.59 3.04 -5.21
C ALA A 98 -4.96 4.43 -5.70
N ASN A 99 -6.25 4.63 -5.98
CA ASN A 99 -6.85 5.95 -6.11
C ASN A 99 -7.64 6.25 -4.83
N ALA A 100 -7.28 7.35 -4.20
CA ALA A 100 -7.88 7.81 -2.96
C ALA A 100 -8.49 9.20 -3.15
N TYR A 101 -9.40 9.58 -2.25
CA TYR A 101 -10.03 10.88 -2.27
C TYR A 101 -10.14 11.48 -0.87
N MET A 102 -10.24 12.78 -0.83
CA MET A 102 -10.65 13.61 0.31
C MET A 102 -11.75 14.56 -0.13
N ILE A 103 -12.68 14.87 0.79
CA ILE A 103 -13.57 16.02 0.59
C ILE A 103 -12.76 17.29 0.84
N ARG A 104 -12.82 18.25 -0.07
CA ARG A 104 -12.15 19.55 0.11
C ARG A 104 -12.86 20.33 1.21
N THR A 105 -12.09 20.72 2.21
CA THR A 105 -12.55 21.54 3.34
C THR A 105 -11.47 22.55 3.67
N SER A 106 -11.83 23.63 4.38
CA SER A 106 -10.84 24.60 4.86
C SER A 106 -9.78 23.99 5.78
N SER A 107 -10.08 22.87 6.43
CA SER A 107 -9.15 22.21 7.37
C SER A 107 -8.12 21.31 6.69
N ASN A 108 -8.26 20.98 5.41
CA ASN A 108 -7.32 20.11 4.70
C ASN A 108 -6.66 20.74 3.46
N GLU A 109 -6.83 22.04 3.24
CA GLU A 109 -6.20 22.76 2.12
C GLU A 109 -4.69 22.65 2.14
N ASP A 110 -4.07 22.79 3.31
CA ASP A 110 -2.62 22.71 3.44
C ASP A 110 -2.11 21.28 3.19
N LEU A 111 -2.83 20.27 3.67
CA LEU A 111 -2.51 18.87 3.38
C LEU A 111 -2.56 18.58 1.87
N ILE A 112 -3.57 19.08 1.17
CA ILE A 112 -3.68 18.95 -0.29
C ILE A 112 -2.49 19.59 -1.00
N LYS A 113 -2.09 20.81 -0.59
CA LYS A 113 -0.91 21.49 -1.13
C LYS A 113 0.38 20.72 -0.85
N GLU A 114 0.51 20.12 0.34
CA GLU A 114 1.68 19.30 0.70
C GLU A 114 1.77 18.00 -0.11
N ILE A 115 0.61 17.37 -0.43
CA ILE A 115 0.56 16.20 -1.32
C ILE A 115 0.93 16.61 -2.75
N ASP A 116 0.30 17.65 -3.30
CA ASP A 116 0.58 18.16 -4.65
C ASP A 116 2.02 18.63 -4.80
N GLY A 117 2.57 19.24 -3.75
CA GLY A 117 3.96 19.70 -3.69
C GLY A 117 4.98 18.59 -3.45
N GLY A 118 4.53 17.32 -3.28
CA GLY A 118 5.41 16.18 -3.06
C GLY A 118 6.08 16.15 -1.67
N ILE A 119 5.56 16.90 -0.69
CA ILE A 119 6.05 16.86 0.70
C ILE A 119 5.52 15.63 1.42
N LYS A 120 4.23 15.30 1.24
CA LYS A 120 3.59 14.11 1.81
C LYS A 120 3.30 13.10 0.69
N LYS A 121 4.31 12.30 0.35
CA LYS A 121 4.26 11.33 -0.75
C LYS A 121 4.51 9.89 -0.31
N GLU A 122 5.17 9.70 0.84
CA GLU A 122 5.46 8.37 1.37
C GLU A 122 4.24 7.83 2.12
N VAL A 123 3.91 6.58 1.80
CA VAL A 123 2.82 5.85 2.47
C VAL A 123 3.31 4.49 2.94
N SER A 124 2.68 3.98 3.98
CA SER A 124 2.87 2.64 4.52
C SER A 124 1.53 1.97 4.73
N VAL A 125 1.50 0.66 4.79
CA VAL A 125 0.26 -0.13 4.89
C VAL A 125 0.27 -1.04 6.12
N SER A 126 -0.93 -1.27 6.68
CA SER A 126 -1.13 -2.26 7.74
C SER A 126 -2.02 -3.39 7.25
N CYS A 127 -1.49 -4.61 7.27
CA CYS A 127 -2.22 -5.81 6.88
C CYS A 127 -1.79 -7.04 7.70
N THR A 128 -2.55 -8.12 7.60
CA THR A 128 -2.21 -9.40 8.21
C THR A 128 -1.98 -10.47 7.13
N SER A 129 -0.84 -11.13 7.24
CA SER A 129 -0.46 -12.29 6.42
C SER A 129 -0.57 -13.57 7.26
N ALA A 130 -1.25 -14.60 6.76
CA ALA A 130 -1.33 -15.92 7.39
C ALA A 130 -0.08 -16.77 7.11
N THR A 131 0.63 -16.49 6.04
CA THR A 131 1.85 -17.21 5.64
C THR A 131 3.03 -16.25 5.51
N GLN A 132 4.07 -16.50 6.29
CA GLN A 132 5.33 -15.75 6.30
C GLN A 132 6.48 -16.72 6.07
N LYS A 133 7.02 -16.76 4.85
CA LYS A 133 8.06 -17.73 4.47
C LYS A 133 9.46 -17.14 4.59
N CYS A 134 10.36 -17.89 5.21
CA CYS A 134 11.80 -17.58 5.14
C CYS A 134 12.31 -17.77 3.71
N SER A 135 12.93 -16.77 3.10
CA SER A 135 13.45 -16.83 1.73
C SER A 135 14.60 -17.84 1.55
N VAL A 136 15.28 -18.23 2.64
CA VAL A 136 16.43 -19.15 2.62
C VAL A 136 15.99 -20.61 2.66
N CYS A 137 15.08 -20.98 3.56
CA CYS A 137 14.68 -22.38 3.78
C CYS A 137 13.21 -22.69 3.50
N GLY A 138 12.40 -21.71 3.14
CA GLY A 138 10.96 -21.89 2.86
C GLY A 138 10.08 -22.17 4.08
N ALA A 139 10.63 -22.17 5.29
CA ALA A 139 9.85 -22.42 6.50
C ALA A 139 8.79 -21.33 6.70
N ASN A 140 7.55 -21.73 6.98
CA ASN A 140 6.50 -20.79 7.36
C ASN A 140 6.69 -20.39 8.83
N LEU A 141 7.14 -19.17 9.06
CA LEU A 141 7.48 -18.63 10.38
C LEU A 141 6.29 -18.47 11.32
N LYS A 142 5.06 -18.45 10.79
CA LYS A 142 3.82 -18.53 11.60
C LYS A 142 3.61 -19.90 12.23
N LYS A 143 4.22 -20.96 11.66
CA LYS A 143 4.05 -22.35 12.12
C LYS A 143 5.31 -22.89 12.80
N LYS A 144 6.49 -22.52 12.31
CA LYS A 144 7.78 -23.05 12.78
C LYS A 144 8.87 -22.00 12.66
N VAL A 145 9.52 -21.70 13.77
CA VAL A 145 10.72 -20.84 13.76
C VAL A 145 11.88 -21.57 13.08
N CYS A 146 12.65 -20.86 12.28
CA CYS A 146 13.90 -21.35 11.69
C CYS A 146 15.11 -20.58 12.27
N SER A 147 16.31 -21.05 11.99
CA SER A 147 17.56 -20.42 12.46
C SER A 147 18.00 -19.20 11.64
N HIS A 148 17.33 -18.92 10.52
CA HIS A 148 17.68 -17.78 9.66
C HIS A 148 17.09 -16.49 10.21
N VAL A 149 17.93 -15.45 10.23
CA VAL A 149 17.55 -14.12 10.73
C VAL A 149 17.39 -13.17 9.54
N LYS A 150 16.25 -12.50 9.44
CA LYS A 150 16.01 -11.53 8.36
C LYS A 150 17.05 -10.40 8.39
N GLY A 151 17.51 -10.00 7.20
CA GLY A 151 18.60 -9.05 7.01
C GLY A 151 19.99 -9.69 6.90
N ASN A 152 20.22 -10.89 7.45
CA ASN A 152 21.51 -11.59 7.36
C ASN A 152 21.70 -12.27 6.01
N VAL A 153 22.97 -12.53 5.65
CA VAL A 153 23.34 -13.18 4.40
C VAL A 153 23.67 -14.64 4.63
N TYR A 154 23.07 -15.55 3.86
CA TYR A 154 23.30 -16.99 3.88
C TYR A 154 23.62 -17.46 2.46
N ASN A 155 24.82 -18.03 2.27
CA ASN A 155 25.31 -18.48 0.96
C ASN A 155 25.21 -17.40 -0.13
N GLY A 156 25.55 -16.14 0.21
CA GLY A 156 25.51 -15.00 -0.70
C GLY A 156 24.11 -14.41 -0.96
N LYS A 157 23.06 -14.94 -0.31
CA LYS A 157 21.67 -14.43 -0.43
C LYS A 157 21.24 -13.78 0.87
N ARG A 158 20.67 -12.57 0.77
CA ARG A 158 20.03 -11.88 1.90
C ARG A 158 18.78 -12.64 2.33
N CYS A 159 18.62 -12.87 3.62
CA CYS A 159 17.43 -13.46 4.19
C CYS A 159 16.34 -12.40 4.36
N TYR A 160 15.16 -12.65 3.82
CA TYR A 160 13.96 -11.83 4.00
C TYR A 160 12.74 -12.74 4.22
N VAL A 161 11.63 -12.15 4.56
CA VAL A 161 10.36 -12.85 4.78
C VAL A 161 9.42 -12.56 3.61
N ILE A 162 8.93 -13.62 2.99
CA ILE A 162 7.94 -13.53 1.91
C ILE A 162 6.54 -13.57 2.55
N LEU A 163 5.76 -12.53 2.30
CA LEU A 163 4.39 -12.39 2.78
C LEU A 163 3.41 -12.93 1.75
N GLU A 164 2.65 -13.95 2.15
CA GLU A 164 1.60 -14.59 1.35
C GLU A 164 0.31 -14.74 2.16
N ASP A 165 -0.77 -15.12 1.53
CA ASP A 165 -2.06 -15.40 2.16
C ASP A 165 -2.52 -14.22 3.05
N ILE A 166 -2.70 -13.07 2.45
CA ILE A 166 -3.20 -11.88 3.15
C ILE A 166 -4.65 -12.10 3.55
N THR A 167 -4.94 -11.98 4.84
CA THR A 167 -6.26 -12.24 5.39
C THR A 167 -7.05 -10.97 5.71
N ASP A 168 -6.35 -9.85 5.97
CA ASP A 168 -7.00 -8.56 6.20
C ASP A 168 -6.05 -7.40 5.88
N ALA A 169 -6.63 -6.24 5.57
CA ALA A 169 -5.96 -4.95 5.49
C ALA A 169 -6.70 -3.96 6.37
N TYR A 170 -5.99 -3.16 7.16
CA TYR A 170 -6.59 -2.30 8.18
C TYR A 170 -6.70 -0.86 7.73
N GLU A 171 -5.59 -0.28 7.32
CA GLU A 171 -5.46 1.11 6.92
C GLU A 171 -4.18 1.31 6.09
N TRP A 172 -4.02 2.50 5.57
CA TRP A 172 -2.78 3.01 5.02
C TRP A 172 -2.46 4.37 5.65
N SER A 173 -1.20 4.71 5.76
CA SER A 173 -0.76 5.90 6.46
C SER A 173 0.19 6.75 5.63
N PHE A 174 0.01 8.07 5.69
CA PHE A 174 1.12 8.99 5.40
C PHE A 174 2.16 8.85 6.49
N VAL A 175 3.41 8.61 6.11
CA VAL A 175 4.54 8.43 7.01
C VAL A 175 5.76 9.21 6.53
N ALA A 176 6.67 9.53 7.44
CA ALA A 176 7.91 10.17 7.06
C ALA A 176 8.91 9.19 6.41
N VAL A 177 8.86 7.93 6.84
CA VAL A 177 9.75 6.85 6.36
C VAL A 177 8.91 5.57 6.26
N PRO A 178 8.62 5.08 5.05
CA PRO A 178 7.94 3.79 4.86
C PRO A 178 8.87 2.62 5.20
N ALA A 179 8.25 1.47 5.43
CA ALA A 179 8.93 0.19 5.57
C ALA A 179 9.77 -0.19 4.33
#